data_5a31550978490ab69f78910a540d05da
#
_entry.id   5a31550978490ab69f78910a540d05da
#
_cell.length_a   1.000
_cell.length_b   1.000
_cell.length_c   1.000
_cell.angle_alpha   90.00
_cell.angle_beta   90.00
_cell.angle_gamma   90.00
#
_symmetry.space_group_name_H-M   'P 1'
#
loop_
_entity.id
_entity.type
_entity.pdbx_description
1 polymer ?
#
loop_
_entity_poly.entity_id
_entity_poly.type
_entity_poly.pdbx_seq_one_letter_code
_entity_poly.pdbx_strand_id
1 'polypeptide(L)'
;MARVVLLTGGNVGDVKERLRTVQRLVNARIGAVLRCSHCYGSAPWGFEAEQPLVNQVLVADTDLAPHEVLAEVHRIERELGRNRAAEAVERAATGQRYVSRPIDIDILLYDDEVISTPELTIPHPGIAEREFVLTPLCEVLRQRPHPVLGLTMGELRDNLLRKTK
;
A
#
# COMPACT_ATOMS: atom_id res chain seq x y z
N MET A 1 -18.40 11.54 3.14
CA MET A 1 -17.34 10.80 2.44
C MET A 1 -16.01 10.96 3.13
N ALA A 2 -15.27 9.88 3.24
CA ALA A 2 -13.93 9.88 3.80
C ALA A 2 -12.89 9.80 2.69
N ARG A 3 -11.67 10.22 2.98
CA ARG A 3 -10.55 10.11 2.05
C ARG A 3 -9.64 8.97 2.48
N VAL A 4 -9.53 7.96 1.62
CA VAL A 4 -8.68 6.80 1.85
C VAL A 4 -7.44 6.87 0.96
N VAL A 5 -6.30 6.48 1.52
CA VAL A 5 -5.02 6.43 0.80
C VAL A 5 -4.56 4.97 0.78
N LEU A 6 -4.36 4.46 -0.41
CA LEU A 6 -3.99 3.06 -0.64
C LEU A 6 -2.60 3.00 -1.27
N LEU A 7 -1.79 2.03 -0.83
CA LEU A 7 -0.57 1.65 -1.51
C LEU A 7 -0.85 0.35 -2.26
N THR A 8 -0.66 0.37 -3.57
CA THR A 8 -0.83 -0.82 -4.41
C THR A 8 0.52 -1.25 -4.94
N GLY A 9 0.71 -2.53 -5.14
CA GLY A 9 1.99 -3.02 -5.64
C GLY A 9 2.01 -4.50 -5.91
N GLY A 10 3.15 -4.97 -6.40
CA GLY A 10 3.40 -6.37 -6.66
C GLY A 10 4.77 -6.57 -7.30
N ASN A 11 5.13 -7.83 -7.51
CA ASN A 11 6.41 -8.18 -8.12
C ASN A 11 6.35 -9.49 -8.93
N VAL A 12 5.18 -9.81 -9.48
CA VAL A 12 5.00 -10.99 -10.32
C VAL A 12 4.30 -10.60 -11.62
N GLY A 13 4.88 -10.94 -12.76
CA GLY A 13 4.29 -10.71 -14.06
C GLY A 13 4.22 -9.23 -14.45
N ASP A 14 3.21 -8.86 -15.22
CA ASP A 14 2.99 -7.47 -15.65
C ASP A 14 2.27 -6.68 -14.56
N VAL A 15 3.06 -6.18 -13.61
CA VAL A 15 2.53 -5.46 -12.45
C VAL A 15 1.87 -4.15 -12.86
N LYS A 16 2.46 -3.38 -13.78
CA LYS A 16 1.92 -2.09 -14.18
C LYS A 16 0.53 -2.21 -14.80
N GLU A 17 0.31 -3.23 -15.62
CA GLU A 17 -1.02 -3.50 -16.18
C GLU A 17 -2.01 -3.89 -15.08
N ARG A 18 -1.56 -4.71 -14.14
CA ARG A 18 -2.38 -5.11 -13.00
C ARG A 18 -2.75 -3.92 -12.11
N LEU A 19 -1.81 -2.98 -11.89
CA LEU A 19 -2.09 -1.76 -11.13
C LEU A 19 -3.12 -0.86 -11.83
N ARG A 20 -3.11 -0.80 -13.16
CA ARG A 20 -4.16 -0.11 -13.90
C ARG A 20 -5.54 -0.74 -13.66
N THR A 21 -5.59 -2.07 -13.63
CA THR A 21 -6.82 -2.80 -13.31
C THR A 21 -7.28 -2.50 -11.88
N VAL A 22 -6.35 -2.49 -10.93
CA VAL A 22 -6.66 -2.12 -9.52
C VAL A 22 -7.28 -0.74 -9.46
N GLN A 23 -6.70 0.23 -10.16
CA GLN A 23 -7.24 1.59 -10.16
C GLN A 23 -8.69 1.64 -10.65
N ARG A 24 -9.01 0.89 -11.71
CA ARG A 24 -10.39 0.80 -12.20
C ARG A 24 -11.33 0.16 -11.18
N LEU A 25 -10.88 -0.91 -10.53
CA LEU A 25 -11.68 -1.61 -9.52
C LEU A 25 -11.88 -0.76 -8.27
N VAL A 26 -10.87 -0.04 -7.82
CA VAL A 26 -10.98 0.90 -6.70
C VAL A 26 -12.00 1.98 -7.04
N ASN A 27 -11.89 2.57 -8.23
CA ASN A 27 -12.81 3.61 -8.67
C ASN A 27 -14.26 3.12 -8.72
N ALA A 28 -14.47 1.86 -9.11
CA ALA A 28 -15.81 1.28 -9.25
C ALA A 28 -16.40 0.78 -7.93
N ARG A 29 -15.58 0.27 -7.02
CA ARG A 29 -16.06 -0.48 -5.84
C ARG A 29 -15.78 0.19 -4.50
N ILE A 30 -14.75 1.02 -4.41
CA ILE A 30 -14.37 1.68 -3.16
C ILE A 30 -14.80 3.14 -3.18
N GLY A 31 -14.42 3.87 -4.21
CA GLY A 31 -14.79 5.26 -4.37
C GLY A 31 -13.97 5.96 -5.44
N ALA A 32 -14.35 7.20 -5.75
CA ALA A 32 -13.73 7.96 -6.82
C ALA A 32 -12.24 8.18 -6.57
N VAL A 33 -11.40 7.70 -7.48
CA VAL A 33 -9.96 7.93 -7.43
C VAL A 33 -9.69 9.39 -7.84
N LEU A 34 -9.16 10.17 -6.91
CA LEU A 34 -8.89 11.60 -7.10
C LEU A 34 -7.47 11.86 -7.59
N ARG A 35 -6.51 11.06 -7.13
CA ARG A 35 -5.10 11.18 -7.47
C ARG A 35 -4.46 9.81 -7.52
N CYS A 36 -3.46 9.67 -8.36
CA CYS A 36 -2.57 8.51 -8.33
C CYS A 36 -1.14 8.99 -8.54
N SER A 37 -0.20 8.35 -7.87
CA SER A 37 1.22 8.57 -8.12
C SER A 37 1.65 7.87 -9.40
N HIS A 38 2.86 8.14 -9.86
CA HIS A 38 3.51 7.26 -10.82
C HIS A 38 3.80 5.89 -10.16
N CYS A 39 4.16 4.92 -10.97
CA CYS A 39 4.62 3.62 -10.47
C CYS A 39 6.12 3.72 -10.18
N TYR A 40 6.53 3.25 -9.01
CA TYR A 40 7.93 3.27 -8.57
C TYR A 40 8.42 1.86 -8.38
N GLY A 41 9.57 1.54 -8.99
CA GLY A 41 10.25 0.26 -8.78
C GLY A 41 11.23 0.35 -7.62
N SER A 42 11.33 -0.72 -6.85
CA SER A 42 12.28 -0.83 -5.74
C SER A 42 12.76 -2.26 -5.60
N ALA A 43 13.95 -2.44 -4.99
CA ALA A 43 14.44 -3.77 -4.69
C ALA A 43 13.48 -4.50 -3.75
N PRO A 44 13.33 -5.84 -3.86
CA PRO A 44 12.52 -6.60 -2.91
C PRO A 44 13.00 -6.39 -1.49
N TRP A 45 12.07 -6.13 -0.57
CA TRP A 45 12.39 -5.85 0.82
C TRP A 45 12.14 -7.09 1.68
N GLY A 46 13.21 -7.61 2.31
CA GLY A 46 13.12 -8.74 3.22
C GLY A 46 13.01 -10.12 2.55
N PHE A 47 13.19 -10.22 1.21
CA PHE A 47 13.16 -11.51 0.49
C PHE A 47 13.85 -11.39 -0.87
N GLU A 48 14.17 -12.55 -1.46
CA GLU A 48 14.68 -12.62 -2.82
C GLU A 48 13.52 -12.76 -3.81
N ALA A 49 13.62 -12.09 -4.95
CA ALA A 49 12.64 -12.18 -6.02
C ALA A 49 13.29 -11.89 -7.36
N GLU A 50 12.73 -12.44 -8.44
CA GLU A 50 13.24 -12.24 -9.81
C GLU A 50 12.95 -10.85 -10.34
N GLN A 51 11.89 -10.19 -9.85
CA GLN A 51 11.49 -8.85 -10.27
C GLN A 51 11.48 -7.90 -9.09
N PRO A 52 11.76 -6.60 -9.32
CA PRO A 52 11.60 -5.60 -8.29
C PRO A 52 10.13 -5.43 -7.92
N LEU A 53 9.90 -4.91 -6.72
CA LEU A 53 8.58 -4.43 -6.32
C LEU A 53 8.24 -3.18 -7.13
N VAL A 54 6.99 -3.08 -7.58
CA VAL A 54 6.46 -1.86 -8.20
C VAL A 54 5.29 -1.40 -7.34
N ASN A 55 5.31 -0.15 -6.92
CA ASN A 55 4.30 0.42 -6.04
C ASN A 55 3.70 1.70 -6.62
N GLN A 56 2.44 1.94 -6.30
CA GLN A 56 1.70 3.14 -6.68
C GLN A 56 0.75 3.53 -5.56
N VAL A 57 0.67 4.82 -5.24
CA VAL A 57 -0.30 5.34 -4.26
C VAL A 57 -1.55 5.83 -4.98
N LEU A 58 -2.72 5.48 -4.44
CA LEU A 58 -4.01 5.97 -4.88
C LEU A 58 -4.66 6.74 -3.74
N VAL A 59 -5.28 7.88 -4.07
CA VAL A 59 -6.11 8.67 -3.15
C VAL A 59 -7.54 8.65 -3.67
N ALA A 60 -8.47 8.20 -2.87
CA ALA A 60 -9.88 8.08 -3.27
C ALA A 60 -10.82 8.62 -2.20
N ASP A 61 -11.98 9.13 -2.64
CA ASP A 61 -13.08 9.43 -1.73
C ASP A 61 -13.96 8.19 -1.63
N THR A 62 -14.39 7.83 -0.43
CA THR A 62 -15.19 6.63 -0.21
C THR A 62 -16.32 6.86 0.80
N ASP A 63 -17.45 6.18 0.58
CA ASP A 63 -18.53 6.11 1.56
C ASP A 63 -18.42 4.86 2.43
N LEU A 64 -17.44 3.98 2.14
CA LEU A 64 -17.23 2.76 2.92
C LEU A 64 -16.54 3.08 4.25
N ALA A 65 -16.93 2.37 5.31
CA ALA A 65 -16.21 2.40 6.58
C ALA A 65 -14.83 1.71 6.42
N PRO A 66 -13.86 1.97 7.32
CA PRO A 66 -12.51 1.41 7.16
C PRO A 66 -12.46 -0.11 6.98
N HIS A 67 -13.22 -0.87 7.77
CA HIS A 67 -13.26 -2.34 7.64
C HIS A 67 -13.96 -2.79 6.37
N GLU A 68 -14.90 -2.00 5.84
CA GLU A 68 -15.51 -2.28 4.55
C GLU A 68 -14.53 -2.07 3.41
N VAL A 69 -13.69 -1.03 3.50
CA VAL A 69 -12.58 -0.83 2.54
C VAL A 69 -11.64 -2.03 2.57
N LEU A 70 -11.28 -2.49 3.77
CA LEU A 70 -10.40 -3.66 3.91
C LEU A 70 -10.99 -4.90 3.26
N ALA A 71 -12.28 -5.15 3.47
CA ALA A 71 -12.96 -6.30 2.87
C ALA A 71 -12.94 -6.22 1.34
N GLU A 72 -13.18 -5.04 0.79
CA GLU A 72 -13.17 -4.83 -0.66
C GLU A 72 -11.76 -4.97 -1.24
N VAL A 73 -10.76 -4.44 -0.55
CA VAL A 73 -9.34 -4.60 -0.92
C VAL A 73 -8.97 -6.08 -1.00
N HIS A 74 -9.38 -6.87 0.00
CA HIS A 74 -9.10 -8.31 0.00
C HIS A 74 -9.80 -9.04 -1.17
N ARG A 75 -11.03 -8.64 -1.53
CA ARG A 75 -11.71 -9.21 -2.70
C ARG A 75 -10.96 -8.90 -3.98
N ILE A 76 -10.53 -7.67 -4.16
CA ILE A 76 -9.76 -7.25 -5.34
C ILE A 76 -8.46 -8.06 -5.42
N GLU A 77 -7.74 -8.20 -4.32
CA GLU A 77 -6.51 -9.01 -4.29
C GLU A 77 -6.76 -10.45 -4.73
N ARG A 78 -7.81 -11.09 -4.20
CA ARG A 78 -8.15 -12.47 -4.57
C ARG A 78 -8.52 -12.59 -6.06
N GLU A 79 -9.31 -11.67 -6.58
CA GLU A 79 -9.70 -11.65 -7.99
C GLU A 79 -8.50 -11.51 -8.92
N LEU A 80 -7.44 -10.85 -8.46
CA LEU A 80 -6.22 -10.63 -9.24
C LEU A 80 -5.14 -11.69 -8.99
N GLY A 81 -5.49 -12.76 -8.30
CA GLY A 81 -4.65 -13.93 -8.19
C GLY A 81 -3.87 -14.10 -6.89
N ARG A 82 -4.09 -13.24 -5.91
CA ARG A 82 -3.41 -13.39 -4.63
C ARG A 82 -4.02 -14.56 -3.83
N ASN A 83 -3.15 -15.44 -3.34
CA ASN A 83 -3.53 -16.57 -2.50
C ASN A 83 -2.71 -16.54 -1.21
N ARG A 84 -3.33 -16.03 -0.13
CA ARG A 84 -2.65 -15.87 1.17
C ARG A 84 -2.29 -17.21 1.81
N ALA A 85 -3.07 -18.26 1.58
CA ALA A 85 -2.79 -19.60 2.10
C ALA A 85 -1.52 -20.17 1.43
N ALA A 86 -1.38 -20.03 0.11
CA ALA A 86 -0.19 -20.46 -0.60
C ALA A 86 1.04 -19.66 -0.17
N GLU A 87 0.90 -18.36 0.08
CA GLU A 87 1.98 -17.51 0.60
C GLU A 87 2.45 -17.97 1.97
N ALA A 88 1.52 -18.37 2.86
CA ALA A 88 1.86 -18.89 4.18
C ALA A 88 2.66 -20.19 4.08
N VAL A 89 2.27 -21.09 3.17
CA VAL A 89 3.00 -22.33 2.91
C VAL A 89 4.41 -22.03 2.39
N GLU A 90 4.55 -21.09 1.47
CA GLU A 90 5.85 -20.70 0.92
C GLU A 90 6.75 -20.10 2.00
N ARG A 91 6.21 -19.21 2.86
CA ARG A 91 6.98 -18.65 3.98
C ARG A 91 7.50 -19.72 4.92
N ALA A 92 6.65 -20.70 5.25
CA ALA A 92 7.03 -21.82 6.11
C ALA A 92 8.12 -22.68 5.47
N ALA A 93 8.05 -22.91 4.15
CA ALA A 93 9.01 -23.72 3.42
C ALA A 93 10.37 -23.03 3.23
N THR A 94 10.37 -21.72 2.99
CA THR A 94 11.60 -20.95 2.70
C THR A 94 12.21 -20.29 3.93
N GLY A 95 11.47 -20.13 5.00
CA GLY A 95 11.89 -19.37 6.18
C GLY A 95 11.91 -17.87 5.97
N GLN A 96 11.47 -17.36 4.81
CA GLN A 96 11.43 -15.93 4.52
C GLN A 96 10.18 -15.28 5.11
N ARG A 97 10.34 -14.06 5.63
CA ARG A 97 9.22 -13.29 6.20
C ARG A 97 8.28 -12.79 5.10
N TYR A 98 8.83 -12.40 3.96
CA TYR A 98 8.07 -11.87 2.82
C TYR A 98 8.26 -12.80 1.62
N VAL A 99 7.20 -12.94 0.82
CA VAL A 99 7.21 -13.75 -0.40
C VAL A 99 6.69 -12.92 -1.58
N SER A 100 7.05 -13.33 -2.80
CA SER A 100 6.56 -12.69 -4.02
C SER A 100 5.04 -12.81 -4.12
N ARG A 101 4.38 -11.77 -4.61
CA ARG A 101 2.93 -11.73 -4.74
C ARG A 101 2.51 -10.93 -5.97
N PRO A 102 1.43 -11.36 -6.66
CA PRO A 102 0.97 -10.64 -7.86
C PRO A 102 0.42 -9.26 -7.54
N ILE A 103 -0.19 -9.10 -6.36
CA ILE A 103 -0.81 -7.84 -5.95
C ILE A 103 -0.83 -7.74 -4.42
N ASP A 104 -0.56 -6.55 -3.93
CA ASP A 104 -0.67 -6.20 -2.53
C ASP A 104 -1.32 -4.81 -2.45
N ILE A 105 -2.34 -4.67 -1.62
CA ILE A 105 -3.01 -3.40 -1.43
C ILE A 105 -3.09 -3.12 0.07
N ASP A 106 -2.40 -2.07 0.51
CA ASP A 106 -2.40 -1.66 1.91
C ASP A 106 -3.19 -0.37 2.08
N ILE A 107 -3.97 -0.28 3.14
CA ILE A 107 -4.61 0.97 3.54
C ILE A 107 -3.60 1.76 4.36
N LEU A 108 -3.14 2.89 3.83
CA LEU A 108 -2.16 3.73 4.51
C LEU A 108 -2.83 4.70 5.49
N LEU A 109 -3.87 5.39 5.03
CA LEU A 109 -4.59 6.41 5.79
C LEU A 109 -6.08 6.34 5.47
N TYR A 110 -6.89 6.73 6.45
CA TYR A 110 -8.33 6.93 6.29
C TYR A 110 -8.69 8.18 7.07
N ASP A 111 -8.83 9.33 6.38
CA ASP A 111 -8.90 10.65 7.00
C ASP A 111 -7.78 10.81 8.04
N ASP A 112 -8.08 11.32 9.23
CA ASP A 112 -7.13 11.40 10.33
C ASP A 112 -7.40 10.34 11.40
N GLU A 113 -8.14 9.29 11.05
CA GLU A 113 -8.51 8.25 12.01
C GLU A 113 -7.32 7.41 12.45
N VAL A 114 -7.36 7.00 13.71
CA VAL A 114 -6.39 6.10 14.31
C VAL A 114 -7.16 4.84 14.72
N ILE A 115 -6.85 3.73 14.08
CA ILE A 115 -7.53 2.46 14.27
C ILE A 115 -6.50 1.39 14.64
N SER A 116 -6.78 0.62 15.67
CA SER A 116 -5.93 -0.47 16.09
C SER A 116 -6.81 -1.67 16.45
N THR A 117 -7.00 -2.55 15.47
CA THR A 117 -7.74 -3.80 15.65
C THR A 117 -6.85 -4.96 15.18
N PRO A 118 -7.19 -6.22 15.49
CA PRO A 118 -6.41 -7.35 14.99
C PRO A 118 -6.30 -7.41 13.47
N GLU A 119 -7.33 -6.92 12.75
CA GLU A 119 -7.37 -6.98 11.29
C GLU A 119 -6.83 -5.74 10.61
N LEU A 120 -6.84 -4.57 11.29
CA LEU A 120 -6.59 -3.29 10.63
C LEU A 120 -5.92 -2.30 11.56
N THR A 121 -4.79 -1.75 11.11
CA THR A 121 -4.09 -0.66 11.80
C THR A 121 -3.99 0.53 10.85
N ILE A 122 -4.53 1.67 11.25
CA ILE A 122 -4.46 2.95 10.52
C ILE A 122 -4.01 4.03 11.50
N PRO A 123 -3.02 4.88 11.15
CA PRO A 123 -2.21 4.82 9.93
C PRO A 123 -1.39 3.54 9.86
N HIS A 124 -1.04 3.14 8.63
CA HIS A 124 -0.24 1.93 8.43
C HIS A 124 1.08 2.04 9.22
N PRO A 125 1.46 1.02 9.99
CA PRO A 125 2.59 1.15 10.91
C PRO A 125 3.96 1.29 10.23
N GLY A 126 4.05 0.92 8.95
CA GLY A 126 5.30 0.97 8.21
C GLY A 126 5.58 2.27 7.45
N ILE A 127 4.70 3.27 7.52
CA ILE A 127 4.84 4.49 6.70
C ILE A 127 6.18 5.18 6.91
N ALA A 128 6.53 5.46 8.15
CA ALA A 128 7.71 6.28 8.47
C ALA A 128 9.05 5.58 8.22
N GLU A 129 9.05 4.28 8.03
CA GLU A 129 10.26 3.45 7.96
C GLU A 129 10.56 2.91 6.57
N ARG A 130 9.68 3.16 5.59
CA ARG A 130 9.76 2.52 4.27
C ARG A 130 9.78 3.55 3.15
N GLU A 131 10.93 3.68 2.50
CA GLU A 131 11.09 4.61 1.38
C GLU A 131 10.13 4.30 0.23
N PHE A 132 9.88 3.01 -0.03
CA PHE A 132 8.98 2.61 -1.13
C PHE A 132 7.51 2.98 -0.85
N VAL A 133 7.17 3.34 0.39
CA VAL A 133 5.88 3.91 0.76
C VAL A 133 5.92 5.43 0.65
N LEU A 134 6.92 6.05 1.26
CA LEU A 134 7.02 7.51 1.35
C LEU A 134 7.30 8.19 0.01
N THR A 135 8.07 7.58 -0.87
CA THR A 135 8.38 8.18 -2.16
C THR A 135 7.13 8.43 -3.02
N PRO A 136 6.28 7.43 -3.30
CA PRO A 136 5.04 7.70 -4.03
C PRO A 136 4.04 8.52 -3.22
N LEU A 137 4.01 8.36 -1.90
CA LEU A 137 3.13 9.12 -1.04
C LEU A 137 3.46 10.62 -1.09
N CYS A 138 4.74 10.97 -1.10
CA CYS A 138 5.19 12.37 -1.20
C CYS A 138 4.87 12.99 -2.57
N GLU A 139 4.75 12.21 -3.62
CA GLU A 139 4.35 12.75 -4.91
C GLU A 139 2.94 13.37 -4.85
N VAL A 140 2.03 12.75 -4.13
CA VAL A 140 0.62 13.15 -4.11
C VAL A 140 0.18 13.83 -2.81
N LEU A 141 0.86 13.59 -1.68
CA LEU A 141 0.45 14.07 -0.37
C LEU A 141 1.63 14.55 0.49
N ARG A 142 2.58 15.24 -0.12
CA ARG A 142 3.80 15.70 0.56
C ARG A 142 3.53 16.51 1.83
N GLN A 143 2.52 17.37 1.81
CA GLN A 143 2.19 18.27 2.91
C GLN A 143 1.20 17.67 3.92
N ARG A 144 0.74 16.43 3.69
CA ARG A 144 -0.22 15.78 4.56
C ARG A 144 0.45 15.38 5.87
N PRO A 145 -0.07 15.84 7.04
CA PRO A 145 0.46 15.42 8.33
C PRO A 145 0.10 13.95 8.62
N HIS A 146 1.04 13.23 9.22
CA HIS A 146 0.78 11.90 9.75
C HIS A 146 -0.09 12.04 11.01
N PRO A 147 -1.23 11.33 11.11
CA PRO A 147 -2.20 11.54 12.21
C PRO A 147 -1.65 11.28 13.62
N VAL A 148 -0.62 10.46 13.76
CA VAL A 148 -0.01 10.13 15.05
C VAL A 148 1.29 10.89 15.26
N LEU A 149 2.16 10.92 14.25
CA LEU A 149 3.50 11.50 14.39
C LEU A 149 3.50 13.02 14.26
N GLY A 150 2.48 13.61 13.66
CA GLY A 150 2.36 15.06 13.51
C GLY A 150 3.28 15.69 12.47
N LEU A 151 4.17 14.91 11.87
CA LEU A 151 5.05 15.36 10.80
C LEU A 151 4.37 15.14 9.45
N THR A 152 4.70 15.99 8.47
CA THR A 152 4.22 15.78 7.11
C THR A 152 4.92 14.58 6.47
N MET A 153 4.33 14.04 5.41
CA MET A 153 4.95 12.92 4.68
C MET A 153 6.31 13.32 4.12
N GLY A 154 6.44 14.58 3.66
CA GLY A 154 7.73 15.10 3.22
C GLY A 154 8.78 15.13 4.32
N GLU A 155 8.39 15.56 5.52
CA GLU A 155 9.29 15.58 6.68
C GLU A 155 9.70 14.16 7.08
N LEU A 156 8.76 13.22 7.07
CA LEU A 156 9.06 11.80 7.37
C LEU A 156 10.07 11.24 6.36
N ARG A 157 9.88 11.53 5.08
CA ARG A 157 10.81 11.08 4.04
C ARG A 157 12.20 11.69 4.22
N ASP A 158 12.28 12.99 4.49
CA ASP A 158 13.55 13.67 4.74
C ASP A 158 14.28 13.06 5.93
N ASN A 159 13.55 12.77 7.02
CA ASN A 159 14.11 12.13 8.21
C ASN A 159 14.65 10.74 7.90
N LEU A 160 13.90 9.95 7.12
CA LEU A 160 14.33 8.60 6.75
C LEU A 160 15.58 8.63 5.88
N LEU A 161 15.64 9.53 4.91
CA LEU A 161 16.82 9.67 4.04
C LEU A 161 18.07 10.11 4.79
N ARG A 162 17.92 10.94 5.83
CA ARG A 162 19.03 11.34 6.68
C ARG A 162 19.59 10.18 7.50
N LYS A 163 18.72 9.26 7.95
CA LYS A 163 19.13 8.09 8.74
C LYS A 163 19.88 7.05 7.93
N THR A 164 19.65 7.00 6.60
CA THR A 164 20.24 5.99 5.72
C THR A 164 21.54 6.42 5.07
N LYS A 165 22.02 7.61 5.38
CA LYS A 165 23.31 8.13 4.89
C LYS A 165 24.47 7.70 5.76
#